data_ee3b2bffda64bfccfdea96c1285532cc
#
_entry.id   ee3b2bffda64bfccfdea96c1285532cc
#
_cell.length_a   1.000
_cell.length_b   1.000
_cell.length_c   1.000
_cell.angle_alpha   90.00
_cell.angle_beta   90.00
_cell.angle_gamma   90.00
#
_symmetry.space_group_name_H-M   'P 1'
#
loop_
_entity.id
_entity.type
_entity.pdbx_description
1 polymer ?
#
loop_
_entity_poly.entity_id
_entity_poly.type
_entity_poly.pdbx_seq_one_letter_code
_entity_poly.pdbx_strand_id
1 'polypeptide(L)'
;MADGISFIRVFDAPRERVWREWTEPERFADWFGGSEAEVPVATVSMDVRPGGVWRATMFAGPDRREIRWKGSYLEVVEPERLVLTFSDEPGEDYELVTVVLADLGDGRTEMRFQQRGRMSPEEYERAERGWATFFDRIAERLAAT
;
A
#
# COMPACT_ATOMS: atom_id res chain seq x y z
N MET A 1 2.61 -23.58 4.09
CA MET A 1 1.66 -22.67 4.71
C MET A 1 1.94 -21.25 4.30
N ALA A 2 0.92 -20.56 3.84
CA ALA A 2 1.09 -19.17 3.43
C ALA A 2 1.11 -18.28 4.67
N ASP A 3 2.27 -17.70 4.96
CA ASP A 3 2.42 -16.80 6.10
C ASP A 3 2.33 -15.36 5.61
N GLY A 4 1.26 -15.04 4.88
CA GLY A 4 1.10 -13.71 4.34
C GLY A 4 -0.01 -13.61 3.33
N ILE A 5 0.09 -12.55 2.53
CA ILE A 5 -0.93 -12.16 1.56
C ILE A 5 -0.27 -12.04 0.20
N SER A 6 -0.98 -12.46 -0.85
CA SER A 6 -0.54 -12.25 -2.23
C SER A 6 -1.72 -11.82 -3.09
N PHE A 7 -1.49 -10.83 -3.93
CA PHE A 7 -2.47 -10.35 -4.91
C PHE A 7 -1.82 -10.21 -6.27
N ILE A 8 -2.60 -10.47 -7.30
CA ILE A 8 -2.26 -10.06 -8.67
C ILE A 8 -3.45 -9.26 -9.18
N ARG A 9 -3.20 -8.00 -9.55
CA ARG A 9 -4.22 -7.10 -10.08
C ARG A 9 -3.74 -6.48 -11.38
N VAL A 10 -4.65 -6.31 -12.33
CA VAL A 10 -4.34 -5.60 -13.57
C VAL A 10 -5.10 -4.27 -13.53
N PHE A 11 -4.35 -3.17 -13.69
CA PHE A 11 -4.91 -1.83 -13.74
C PHE A 11 -4.84 -1.31 -15.17
N ASP A 12 -5.88 -0.60 -15.58
CA ASP A 12 -5.96 -0.01 -16.92
C ASP A 12 -5.28 1.37 -16.92
N ALA A 13 -3.97 1.34 -16.68
CA ALA A 13 -3.15 2.54 -16.62
C ALA A 13 -1.68 2.14 -16.75
N PRO A 14 -0.80 3.03 -17.26
CA PRO A 14 0.63 2.73 -17.35
C PRO A 14 1.31 2.66 -15.99
N ARG A 15 2.45 1.97 -15.94
CA ARG A 15 3.19 1.74 -14.69
C ARG A 15 3.49 3.02 -13.94
N GLU A 16 3.82 4.07 -14.64
CA GLU A 16 4.19 5.34 -14.04
C GLU A 16 3.04 5.91 -13.21
N ARG A 17 1.81 5.74 -13.69
CA ARG A 17 0.64 6.21 -12.94
C ARG A 17 0.36 5.33 -11.72
N VAL A 18 0.50 4.02 -11.84
CA VAL A 18 0.33 3.11 -10.70
C VAL A 18 1.42 3.37 -9.67
N TRP A 19 2.65 3.60 -10.12
CA TRP A 19 3.77 3.93 -9.24
C TRP A 19 3.48 5.16 -8.40
N ARG A 20 2.90 6.20 -9.00
CA ARG A 20 2.58 7.44 -8.29
C ARG A 20 1.52 7.23 -7.20
N GLU A 21 0.60 6.29 -7.39
CA GLU A 21 -0.38 5.99 -6.36
C GLU A 21 0.28 5.49 -5.08
N TRP A 22 1.41 4.80 -5.22
CA TRP A 22 2.16 4.27 -4.09
C TRP A 22 3.16 5.25 -3.49
N THR A 23 3.60 6.25 -4.24
CA THR A 23 4.77 7.04 -3.86
C THR A 23 4.50 8.53 -3.68
N GLU A 24 3.34 9.03 -4.04
CA GLU A 24 2.98 10.43 -3.83
C GLU A 24 1.99 10.55 -2.67
N PRO A 25 2.31 11.39 -1.66
CA PRO A 25 1.49 11.47 -0.44
C PRO A 25 0.01 11.74 -0.69
N GLU A 26 -0.33 12.67 -1.59
CA GLU A 26 -1.72 13.02 -1.86
C GLU A 26 -2.49 11.85 -2.47
N ARG A 27 -1.82 11.07 -3.30
CA ARG A 27 -2.44 9.91 -3.96
C ARG A 27 -2.58 8.75 -3.00
N PHE A 28 -1.49 8.45 -2.26
CA PHE A 28 -1.49 7.38 -1.27
C PHE A 28 -2.56 7.61 -0.20
N ALA A 29 -2.68 8.84 0.28
CA ALA A 29 -3.65 9.18 1.32
C ALA A 29 -5.09 8.94 0.87
N ASP A 30 -5.37 9.03 -0.42
CA ASP A 30 -6.73 8.92 -0.93
C ASP A 30 -7.21 7.46 -1.03
N TRP A 31 -6.29 6.50 -1.23
CA TRP A 31 -6.73 5.11 -1.33
C TRP A 31 -6.35 4.26 -0.12
N PHE A 32 -5.34 4.66 0.64
CA PHE A 32 -4.92 3.89 1.81
C PHE A 32 -5.98 4.02 2.90
N GLY A 33 -6.52 2.91 3.32
CA GLY A 33 -7.65 2.89 4.24
C GLY A 33 -9.00 2.62 3.58
N GLY A 34 -9.07 2.76 2.26
CA GLY A 34 -10.28 2.47 1.50
C GLY A 34 -11.42 3.42 1.85
N SER A 35 -12.65 2.91 1.84
CA SER A 35 -13.84 3.70 2.15
C SER A 35 -14.20 3.71 3.63
N GLU A 36 -13.53 2.88 4.45
CA GLU A 36 -13.89 2.71 5.86
C GLU A 36 -12.94 3.39 6.83
N ALA A 37 -11.93 4.06 6.30
CA ALA A 37 -10.95 4.77 7.11
C ALA A 37 -10.56 6.05 6.43
N GLU A 38 -10.04 6.99 7.22
CA GLU A 38 -9.55 8.27 6.70
C GLU A 38 -8.07 8.38 6.99
N VAL A 39 -7.31 8.81 5.97
CA VAL A 39 -5.89 9.12 6.12
C VAL A 39 -5.70 10.57 5.69
N PRO A 40 -5.66 11.51 6.64
CA PRO A 40 -5.45 12.93 6.28
C PRO A 40 -4.09 13.10 5.61
N VAL A 41 -4.06 13.79 4.48
CA VAL A 41 -2.84 13.95 3.70
C VAL A 41 -1.74 14.64 4.51
N ALA A 42 -2.12 15.53 5.42
CA ALA A 42 -1.15 16.23 6.26
C ALA A 42 -0.34 15.30 7.15
N THR A 43 -0.83 14.08 7.41
CA THR A 43 -0.12 13.08 8.21
C THR A 43 0.81 12.19 7.40
N VAL A 44 0.75 12.28 6.06
CA VAL A 44 1.51 11.39 5.18
C VAL A 44 2.84 12.05 4.83
N SER A 45 3.92 11.32 5.07
CA SER A 45 5.26 11.76 4.76
C SER A 45 5.98 10.58 4.11
N MET A 46 6.62 10.81 2.98
CA MET A 46 7.27 9.75 2.21
C MET A 46 8.60 10.23 1.65
N ASP A 47 9.69 9.59 2.10
CA ASP A 47 11.03 9.83 1.54
C ASP A 47 11.37 8.61 0.68
N VAL A 48 10.93 8.63 -0.58
CA VAL A 48 10.95 7.45 -1.46
C VAL A 48 12.34 7.24 -2.03
N ARG A 49 13.18 6.58 -1.24
CA ARG A 49 14.53 6.16 -1.62
C ARG A 49 14.94 5.02 -0.70
N PRO A 50 15.89 4.18 -1.11
CA PRO A 50 16.37 3.12 -0.20
C PRO A 50 16.87 3.74 1.11
N GLY A 51 16.37 3.23 2.23
CA GLY A 51 16.70 3.78 3.55
C GLY A 51 15.83 4.94 3.98
N GLY A 52 14.99 5.49 3.10
CA GLY A 52 14.06 6.53 3.47
C GLY A 52 12.91 5.99 4.32
N VAL A 53 12.18 6.88 4.99
CA VAL A 53 11.07 6.48 5.87
C VAL A 53 9.76 7.04 5.35
N TRP A 54 8.67 6.39 5.74
CA TRP A 54 7.33 6.88 5.45
C TRP A 54 6.47 6.78 6.71
N ARG A 55 5.47 7.66 6.80
CA ARG A 55 4.52 7.69 7.91
C ARG A 55 3.15 8.10 7.40
N ALA A 56 2.11 7.57 8.06
CA ALA A 56 0.73 7.95 7.77
C ALA A 56 -0.11 7.65 8.99
N THR A 57 -1.05 8.53 9.31
CA THR A 57 -2.01 8.29 10.38
C THR A 57 -3.37 7.95 9.78
N MET A 58 -3.95 6.85 10.25
CA MET A 58 -5.23 6.36 9.76
C MET A 58 -6.25 6.41 10.91
N PHE A 59 -7.46 6.88 10.62
CA PHE A 59 -8.58 6.85 11.56
C PHE A 59 -9.59 5.84 11.03
N ALA A 60 -9.71 4.70 11.71
CA ALA A 60 -10.44 3.55 11.21
C ALA A 60 -11.69 3.26 12.02
N GLY A 61 -12.75 2.88 11.31
CA GLY A 61 -13.98 2.44 11.92
C GLY A 61 -14.86 3.58 12.42
N PRO A 62 -16.05 3.24 12.93
CA PRO A 62 -17.00 4.26 13.41
C PRO A 62 -16.51 5.00 14.64
N ASP A 63 -15.64 4.40 15.44
CA ASP A 63 -15.04 5.03 16.62
C ASP A 63 -13.77 5.83 16.26
N ARG A 64 -13.40 5.90 14.99
CA ARG A 64 -12.23 6.63 14.50
C ARG A 64 -10.97 6.23 15.27
N ARG A 65 -10.70 4.94 15.35
CA ARG A 65 -9.50 4.43 16.02
C ARG A 65 -8.24 4.90 15.28
N GLU A 66 -7.37 5.55 16.03
CA GLU A 66 -6.13 6.08 15.44
C GLU A 66 -5.07 5.00 15.30
N ILE A 67 -4.54 4.84 14.09
CA ILE A 67 -3.46 3.91 13.80
C ILE A 67 -2.33 4.73 13.18
N ARG A 68 -1.16 4.70 13.82
CA ARG A 68 0.01 5.42 13.30
C ARG A 68 0.91 4.45 12.57
N TRP A 69 0.83 4.50 11.26
CA TRP A 69 1.65 3.66 10.40
C TRP A 69 3.01 4.28 10.17
N LYS A 70 4.02 3.43 10.11
CA LYS A 70 5.38 3.86 9.77
C LYS A 70 6.12 2.73 9.09
N GLY A 71 7.20 3.07 8.41
CA GLY A 71 8.07 2.07 7.82
C GLY A 71 9.24 2.72 7.11
N SER A 72 10.00 1.88 6.43
CA SER A 72 11.13 2.32 5.62
C SER A 72 11.10 1.63 4.27
N TYR A 73 11.77 2.23 3.29
CA TYR A 73 11.90 1.65 1.96
C TYR A 73 13.20 0.86 1.89
N LEU A 74 13.11 -0.41 1.52
CA LEU A 74 14.28 -1.28 1.37
C LEU A 74 14.78 -1.31 -0.05
N GLU A 75 13.87 -1.27 -1.04
CA GLU A 75 14.21 -1.18 -2.45
C GLU A 75 13.28 -0.21 -3.14
N VAL A 76 13.83 0.62 -4.01
CA VAL A 76 13.05 1.54 -4.84
C VAL A 76 13.65 1.49 -6.24
N VAL A 77 12.94 0.85 -7.17
CA VAL A 77 13.33 0.77 -8.57
C VAL A 77 12.15 1.28 -9.40
N GLU A 78 12.13 2.58 -9.62
CA GLU A 78 11.02 3.24 -10.31
C GLU A 78 11.00 2.86 -11.79
N PRO A 79 9.87 2.54 -12.36
CA PRO A 79 8.54 2.33 -11.79
C PRO A 79 8.20 0.85 -11.62
N GLU A 80 9.17 0.00 -11.32
CA GLU A 80 9.05 -1.45 -11.40
C GLU A 80 8.87 -2.15 -10.06
N ARG A 81 9.58 -1.67 -9.01
CA ARG A 81 9.65 -2.44 -7.78
C ARG A 81 9.77 -1.55 -6.56
N LEU A 82 8.94 -1.81 -5.58
CA LEU A 82 8.95 -1.11 -4.31
C LEU A 82 8.88 -2.14 -3.19
N VAL A 83 9.86 -2.11 -2.28
CA VAL A 83 9.86 -2.96 -1.11
C VAL A 83 9.93 -2.06 0.11
N LEU A 84 8.94 -2.21 0.99
CA LEU A 84 8.84 -1.34 2.17
C LEU A 84 8.33 -2.14 3.36
N THR A 85 8.54 -1.59 4.55
CA THR A 85 8.03 -2.18 5.78
C THR A 85 6.81 -1.41 6.26
N PHE A 86 5.91 -2.13 6.94
CA PHE A 86 4.73 -1.57 7.58
C PHE A 86 4.74 -1.96 9.04
N SER A 87 4.56 -0.97 9.92
CA SER A 87 4.47 -1.19 11.36
C SER A 87 3.52 -0.16 11.92
N ASP A 88 2.77 -0.51 12.97
CA ASP A 88 1.96 0.48 13.68
C ASP A 88 2.65 0.82 14.99
N GLU A 89 2.77 2.11 15.29
CA GLU A 89 3.40 2.58 16.52
C GLU A 89 2.49 2.26 17.71
N PRO A 90 3.06 1.85 18.87
CA PRO A 90 4.50 1.78 19.18
C PRO A 90 5.16 0.44 18.86
N GLY A 91 4.54 -0.40 18.04
CA GLY A 91 5.06 -1.72 17.73
C GLY A 91 6.44 -1.69 17.11
N GLU A 92 7.22 -2.74 17.39
CA GLU A 92 8.56 -2.90 16.81
C GLU A 92 8.58 -3.93 15.71
N ASP A 93 7.62 -4.85 15.69
CA ASP A 93 7.49 -5.82 14.62
C ASP A 93 6.96 -5.15 13.37
N TYR A 94 7.39 -5.62 12.22
CA TYR A 94 6.94 -5.04 10.96
C TYR A 94 6.56 -6.12 9.97
N GLU A 95 5.72 -5.74 9.02
CA GLU A 95 5.36 -6.55 7.88
C GLU A 95 6.14 -6.07 6.67
N LEU A 96 6.60 -7.00 5.85
CA LEU A 96 7.33 -6.68 4.63
C LEU A 96 6.36 -6.68 3.46
N VAL A 97 6.30 -5.57 2.75
CA VAL A 97 5.43 -5.41 1.59
C VAL A 97 6.29 -5.27 0.33
N THR A 98 5.98 -6.08 -0.67
CA THR A 98 6.65 -6.03 -1.98
C THR A 98 5.62 -5.75 -3.05
N VAL A 99 5.89 -4.73 -3.87
CA VAL A 99 5.03 -4.35 -4.99
C VAL A 99 5.88 -4.41 -6.25
N VAL A 100 5.44 -5.22 -7.23
CA VAL A 100 6.11 -5.32 -8.53
C VAL A 100 5.11 -4.93 -9.61
N LEU A 101 5.49 -3.98 -10.45
CA LEU A 101 4.65 -3.47 -11.52
C LEU A 101 5.23 -3.87 -12.86
N ALA A 102 4.48 -4.66 -13.61
CA ALA A 102 4.89 -5.12 -14.94
C ALA A 102 4.06 -4.42 -16.01
N ASP A 103 4.74 -3.87 -17.01
CA ASP A 103 4.09 -3.26 -18.17
C ASP A 103 3.59 -4.36 -19.09
N LEU A 104 2.29 -4.39 -19.34
CA LEU A 104 1.70 -5.41 -20.20
C LEU A 104 1.75 -5.05 -21.69
N GLY A 105 2.28 -3.87 -22.03
CA GLY A 105 2.54 -3.47 -23.41
C GLY A 105 1.39 -2.78 -24.14
N ASP A 106 0.26 -2.60 -23.48
CA ASP A 106 -0.93 -1.99 -24.09
C ASP A 106 -1.54 -0.89 -23.19
N GLY A 107 -0.70 -0.28 -22.36
CA GLY A 107 -1.16 0.77 -21.44
C GLY A 107 -1.74 0.22 -20.17
N ARG A 108 -1.61 -1.08 -19.94
CA ARG A 108 -2.08 -1.73 -18.70
C ARG A 108 -0.88 -2.19 -17.87
N THR A 109 -1.11 -2.31 -16.57
CA THR A 109 -0.07 -2.70 -15.62
C THR A 109 -0.54 -3.89 -14.79
N GLU A 110 0.30 -4.90 -14.67
CA GLU A 110 0.07 -5.98 -13.72
C GLU A 110 0.78 -5.63 -12.43
N MET A 111 0.04 -5.56 -11.33
CA MET A 111 0.62 -5.34 -10.00
C MET A 111 0.62 -6.66 -9.25
N ARG A 112 1.80 -7.06 -8.79
CA ARG A 112 1.96 -8.18 -7.88
C ARG A 112 2.30 -7.63 -6.51
N PHE A 113 1.49 -8.00 -5.53
CA PHE A 113 1.60 -7.50 -4.17
C PHE A 113 1.81 -8.69 -3.24
N GLN A 114 2.77 -8.55 -2.32
CA GLN A 114 2.98 -9.53 -1.24
C GLN A 114 3.15 -8.81 0.08
N GLN A 115 2.56 -9.39 1.12
CA GLN A 115 2.83 -8.97 2.49
C GLN A 115 3.23 -10.20 3.29
N ARG A 116 4.34 -10.12 4.00
CA ARG A 116 4.85 -11.20 4.83
C ARG A 116 5.33 -10.67 6.17
N GLY A 117 5.11 -11.45 7.23
CA GLY A 117 5.54 -11.06 8.56
C GLY A 117 5.10 -12.07 9.60
N ARG A 118 4.62 -11.54 10.73
CA ARG A 118 4.35 -12.37 11.92
C ARG A 118 2.90 -12.32 12.38
N MET A 119 1.99 -11.89 11.51
CA MET A 119 0.58 -11.87 11.88
C MET A 119 0.03 -13.30 11.89
N SER A 120 -1.04 -13.50 12.66
CA SER A 120 -1.74 -14.78 12.68
C SER A 120 -2.50 -15.00 11.38
N PRO A 121 -2.91 -16.24 11.06
CA PRO A 121 -3.73 -16.48 9.87
C PRO A 121 -5.01 -15.63 9.85
N GLU A 122 -5.66 -15.43 11.01
CA GLU A 122 -6.88 -14.61 11.09
C GLU A 122 -6.59 -13.15 10.82
N GLU A 123 -5.44 -12.66 11.30
CA GLU A 123 -5.02 -11.28 11.04
C GLU A 123 -4.73 -11.08 9.55
N TYR A 124 -4.09 -12.05 8.90
CA TYR A 124 -3.84 -11.96 7.47
C TYR A 124 -5.14 -12.01 6.66
N GLU A 125 -6.12 -12.80 7.08
CA GLU A 125 -7.41 -12.80 6.41
C GLU A 125 -8.08 -11.42 6.46
N ARG A 126 -8.03 -10.75 7.61
CA ARG A 126 -8.60 -9.40 7.76
C ARG A 126 -7.83 -8.40 6.92
N ALA A 127 -6.50 -8.48 6.95
CA ALA A 127 -5.65 -7.58 6.17
C ALA A 127 -5.86 -7.78 4.68
N GLU A 128 -6.04 -9.03 4.24
CA GLU A 128 -6.30 -9.32 2.84
C GLU A 128 -7.58 -8.65 2.35
N ARG A 129 -8.65 -8.72 3.15
CA ARG A 129 -9.90 -8.03 2.81
C ARG A 129 -9.71 -6.52 2.74
N GLY A 130 -8.93 -5.97 3.67
CA GLY A 130 -8.60 -4.54 3.65
C GLY A 130 -7.85 -4.14 2.40
N TRP A 131 -6.79 -4.86 2.07
CA TRP A 131 -6.00 -4.57 0.87
C TRP A 131 -6.84 -4.68 -0.40
N ALA A 132 -7.77 -5.64 -0.46
CA ALA A 132 -8.64 -5.77 -1.63
C ALA A 132 -9.47 -4.49 -1.85
N THR A 133 -10.02 -3.91 -0.79
CA THR A 133 -10.79 -2.67 -0.90
C THR A 133 -9.88 -1.48 -1.26
N PHE A 134 -8.65 -1.46 -0.75
CA PHE A 134 -7.69 -0.40 -1.10
C PHE A 134 -7.36 -0.47 -2.59
N PHE A 135 -7.14 -1.66 -3.13
CA PHE A 135 -6.82 -1.83 -4.55
C PHE A 135 -8.02 -1.51 -5.44
N ASP A 136 -9.24 -1.81 -5.00
CA ASP A 136 -10.44 -1.36 -5.70
C ASP A 136 -10.47 0.16 -5.80
N ARG A 137 -10.07 0.85 -4.73
CA ARG A 137 -10.01 2.30 -4.72
C ARG A 137 -8.97 2.83 -5.70
N ILE A 138 -7.78 2.19 -5.76
CA ILE A 138 -6.76 2.55 -6.75
C ILE A 138 -7.36 2.43 -8.16
N ALA A 139 -8.06 1.33 -8.44
CA ALA A 139 -8.66 1.12 -9.76
C ALA A 139 -9.66 2.23 -10.10
N GLU A 140 -10.50 2.63 -9.14
CA GLU A 140 -11.44 3.73 -9.34
C GLU A 140 -10.72 5.04 -9.66
N ARG A 141 -9.66 5.34 -8.93
CA ARG A 141 -8.89 6.56 -9.12
C ARG A 141 -8.24 6.60 -10.50
N LEU A 142 -7.70 5.49 -10.94
CA LEU A 142 -7.03 5.41 -12.25
C LEU A 142 -8.05 5.53 -13.39
N ALA A 143 -9.27 5.04 -13.18
CA ALA A 143 -10.32 5.13 -14.19
C ALA A 143 -10.92 6.53 -14.30
N ALA A 144 -10.77 7.36 -13.27
CA ALA A 144 -11.40 8.67 -13.21
C ALA A 144 -10.63 9.78 -13.96
N THR A 145 -9.47 9.45 -14.55
CA THR A 145 -8.65 10.46 -15.24
C THR A 145 -8.59 10.30 -16.74
#